data_51b766433915eb0102d17e338b8786ef
#
_entry.id   51b766433915eb0102d17e338b8786ef
#
_cell.length_a   1.000
_cell.length_b   1.000
_cell.length_c   1.000
_cell.angle_alpha   90.00
_cell.angle_beta   90.00
_cell.angle_gamma   90.00
#
_symmetry.space_group_name_H-M   'P 1'
#
loop_
_entity.id
_entity.type
_entity.pdbx_description
1 polymer ?
#
loop_
_entity_poly.entity_id
_entity_poly.type
_entity_poly.pdbx_seq_one_letter_code
_entity_poly.pdbx_strand_id
1 'polypeptide(L)'
;MKQFKGRPVVAGKCTATALVSHGGFNTLASFQNALQFGDKEAKCGDQNNADLYGKPMVNTALCLPQTIGSTTGGMVLYCAKAMKRNPTCMLFSEHIDSLACAGAVLAAVWTDEPMVTVDCLGQEFLDYVKDGMKITVDADGTVTVE
;
A
#
# COMPACT_ATOMS: atom_id res chain seq x y z
N MET A 1 9.98 -18.81 -5.09
CA MET A 1 8.69 -18.57 -4.40
C MET A 1 8.86 -18.65 -2.90
N LYS A 2 8.41 -17.64 -2.17
CA LYS A 2 8.48 -17.59 -0.71
C LYS A 2 7.19 -17.07 -0.14
N GLN A 3 6.76 -17.62 1.01
CA GLN A 3 5.54 -17.21 1.68
C GLN A 3 5.86 -16.50 3.00
N PHE A 4 5.07 -15.47 3.29
CA PHE A 4 5.14 -14.72 4.55
C PHE A 4 3.74 -14.68 5.15
N LYS A 5 3.66 -14.71 6.47
CA LYS A 5 2.39 -14.65 7.18
C LYS A 5 2.31 -13.33 7.93
N GLY A 6 1.30 -12.53 7.59
CA GLY A 6 1.00 -11.29 8.29
C GLY A 6 -0.37 -11.34 8.93
N ARG A 7 -0.78 -10.19 9.48
CA ARG A 7 -2.10 -10.01 10.06
C ARG A 7 -3.00 -9.32 9.04
N PRO A 8 -4.15 -9.93 8.66
CA PRO A 8 -5.06 -9.26 7.73
C PRO A 8 -5.80 -8.12 8.44
N VAL A 9 -5.45 -6.88 8.11
CA VAL A 9 -6.11 -5.67 8.62
C VAL A 9 -7.41 -5.45 7.84
N VAL A 10 -7.35 -5.55 6.52
CA VAL A 10 -8.50 -5.61 5.63
C VAL A 10 -8.32 -6.86 4.80
N ALA A 11 -9.10 -7.89 5.12
CA ALA A 11 -8.96 -9.21 4.51
C ALA A 11 -9.45 -9.22 3.05
N GLY A 12 -8.82 -10.05 2.24
CA GLY A 12 -9.22 -10.25 0.85
C GLY A 12 -8.15 -11.00 0.07
N LYS A 13 -8.49 -11.35 -1.16
CA LYS A 13 -7.56 -12.03 -2.07
C LYS A 13 -7.23 -11.10 -3.23
N CYS A 14 -5.96 -11.02 -3.59
CA CYS A 14 -5.55 -10.25 -4.74
C CYS A 14 -4.21 -10.73 -5.28
N THR A 15 -3.91 -10.32 -6.51
CA THR A 15 -2.62 -10.55 -7.15
C THR A 15 -2.19 -9.25 -7.80
N ALA A 16 -0.95 -8.85 -7.60
CA ALA A 16 -0.42 -7.63 -8.17
C ALA A 16 1.10 -7.70 -8.27
N THR A 17 1.67 -6.72 -8.95
CA THR A 17 3.13 -6.57 -9.09
C THR A 17 3.67 -5.72 -7.96
N ALA A 18 4.76 -6.15 -7.35
CA ALA A 18 5.36 -5.45 -6.20
C ALA A 18 5.92 -4.09 -6.58
N LEU A 19 5.71 -3.13 -5.69
CA LEU A 19 6.38 -1.83 -5.69
C LEU A 19 6.84 -1.58 -4.25
N VAL A 20 8.15 -1.42 -4.04
CA VAL A 20 8.74 -1.50 -2.70
C VAL A 20 9.30 -0.15 -2.23
N SER A 21 8.90 0.26 -1.03
CA SER A 21 9.48 1.38 -0.31
C SER A 21 10.19 0.87 0.93
N HIS A 22 11.48 1.16 1.07
CA HIS A 22 12.27 0.75 2.25
C HIS A 22 12.18 1.78 3.38
N GLY A 23 11.82 3.02 3.05
CA GLY A 23 11.59 4.08 4.04
C GLY A 23 10.12 4.29 4.33
N GLY A 24 9.83 5.10 5.35
CA GLY A 24 8.45 5.46 5.68
C GLY A 24 7.73 6.10 4.48
N PHE A 25 6.47 5.74 4.30
CA PHE A 25 5.66 6.18 3.15
C PHE A 25 4.83 7.40 3.55
N ASN A 26 5.17 8.56 3.02
CA ASN A 26 4.39 9.79 3.25
C ASN A 26 3.16 9.78 2.34
N THR A 27 2.02 9.45 2.91
CA THR A 27 0.78 9.24 2.17
C THR A 27 0.33 10.49 1.43
N LEU A 28 0.31 11.63 2.10
CA LEU A 28 -0.13 12.89 1.48
C LEU A 28 0.77 13.30 0.32
N ALA A 29 2.08 13.33 0.53
CA ALA A 29 3.03 13.72 -0.51
C ALA A 29 3.00 12.75 -1.68
N SER A 30 2.87 11.45 -1.39
CA SER A 30 2.89 10.40 -2.41
C SER A 30 1.67 10.43 -3.33
N PHE A 31 0.47 10.70 -2.79
CA PHE A 31 -0.76 10.73 -3.58
C PHE A 31 -1.17 12.13 -4.05
N GLN A 32 -0.36 13.15 -3.79
CA GLN A 32 -0.68 14.53 -4.13
C GLN A 32 -1.02 14.71 -5.62
N ASN A 33 -0.21 14.13 -6.50
CA ASN A 33 -0.43 14.23 -7.95
C ASN A 33 -1.74 13.56 -8.37
N ALA A 34 -2.06 12.43 -7.78
CA ALA A 34 -3.30 11.71 -8.08
C ALA A 34 -4.53 12.50 -7.68
N LEU A 35 -4.50 13.13 -6.50
CA LEU A 35 -5.66 13.78 -5.92
C LEU A 35 -5.85 15.21 -6.39
N GLN A 36 -4.75 15.97 -6.60
CA GLN A 36 -4.82 17.38 -6.96
C GLN A 36 -4.71 17.62 -8.48
N PHE A 37 -3.92 16.82 -9.17
CA PHE A 37 -3.63 17.06 -10.58
C PHE A 37 -4.22 16.00 -11.52
N GLY A 38 -5.03 15.09 -10.98
CA GLY A 38 -5.77 14.13 -11.81
C GLY A 38 -4.93 13.03 -12.43
N ASP A 39 -3.77 12.72 -11.86
CA ASP A 39 -2.90 11.64 -12.37
C ASP A 39 -3.53 10.27 -12.12
N LYS A 40 -4.03 9.65 -13.16
CA LYS A 40 -4.71 8.34 -13.08
C LYS A 40 -3.77 7.19 -12.79
N GLU A 41 -2.48 7.34 -13.04
CA GLU A 41 -1.47 6.34 -12.71
C GLU A 41 -1.02 6.45 -11.26
N ALA A 42 -1.37 7.54 -10.58
CA ALA A 42 -0.96 7.84 -9.22
C ALA A 42 0.55 7.70 -9.05
N LYS A 43 1.32 8.39 -9.88
CA LYS A 43 2.77 8.41 -9.73
C LYS A 43 3.13 9.05 -8.40
N CYS A 44 4.02 8.42 -7.66
CA CYS A 44 4.42 8.90 -6.34
C CYS A 44 5.04 10.29 -6.46
N GLY A 45 4.47 11.26 -5.75
CA GLY A 45 4.91 12.66 -5.76
C GLY A 45 5.89 13.02 -4.66
N ASP A 46 6.26 12.08 -3.80
CA ASP A 46 7.17 12.33 -2.69
C ASP A 46 8.63 12.30 -3.15
N GLN A 47 9.20 13.48 -3.32
CA GLN A 47 10.59 13.63 -3.75
C GLN A 47 11.60 13.08 -2.73
N ASN A 48 11.19 12.92 -1.48
CA ASN A 48 12.06 12.37 -0.43
C ASN A 48 12.08 10.85 -0.42
N ASN A 49 11.22 10.19 -1.19
CA ASN A 49 11.17 8.74 -1.30
C ASN A 49 11.87 8.30 -2.59
N ALA A 50 13.16 8.01 -2.49
CA ALA A 50 13.96 7.63 -3.66
C ALA A 50 13.50 6.32 -4.32
N ASP A 51 12.90 5.42 -3.55
CA ASP A 51 12.43 4.14 -4.07
C ASP A 51 11.21 4.30 -4.98
N LEU A 52 10.33 5.24 -4.67
CA LEU A 52 9.02 5.36 -5.31
C LEU A 52 8.84 6.57 -6.22
N TYR A 53 9.60 7.64 -6.02
CA TYR A 53 9.35 8.90 -6.70
C TYR A 53 9.17 8.72 -8.21
N GLY A 54 8.05 9.20 -8.75
CA GLY A 54 7.71 9.11 -10.16
C GLY A 54 7.20 7.76 -10.64
N LYS A 55 7.14 6.75 -9.78
CA LYS A 55 6.65 5.42 -10.16
C LYS A 55 5.14 5.33 -9.97
N PRO A 56 4.40 4.69 -10.91
CA PRO A 56 2.95 4.54 -10.78
C PRO A 56 2.61 3.56 -9.66
N MET A 57 1.67 3.94 -8.79
CA MET A 57 1.24 3.14 -7.65
C MET A 57 -0.08 2.39 -7.90
N VAL A 58 -0.85 2.80 -8.91
CA VAL A 58 -2.13 2.13 -9.24
C VAL A 58 -1.88 0.69 -9.67
N ASN A 59 -2.72 -0.20 -9.19
CA ASN A 59 -2.68 -1.63 -9.52
C ASN A 59 -1.39 -2.34 -9.10
N THR A 60 -0.69 -1.80 -8.09
CA THR A 60 0.50 -2.44 -7.54
C THR A 60 0.23 -3.07 -6.18
N ALA A 61 1.10 -3.99 -5.77
CA ALA A 61 1.20 -4.44 -4.38
C ALA A 61 2.25 -3.54 -3.72
N LEU A 62 1.79 -2.51 -3.00
CA LEU A 62 2.68 -1.54 -2.36
C LEU A 62 3.23 -2.12 -1.06
N CYS A 63 4.53 -2.35 -1.01
CA CYS A 63 5.24 -2.91 0.14
C CYS A 63 5.99 -1.79 0.85
N LEU A 64 5.79 -1.65 2.17
CA LEU A 64 6.31 -0.52 2.93
C LEU A 64 6.47 -0.88 4.41
N PRO A 65 7.31 -0.15 5.16
CA PRO A 65 7.38 -0.40 6.61
C PRO A 65 6.16 0.16 7.34
N GLN A 66 5.85 1.44 7.17
CA GLN A 66 4.68 2.11 7.75
C GLN A 66 4.49 3.46 7.05
N THR A 67 3.34 4.12 7.31
CA THR A 67 3.14 5.48 6.80
C THR A 67 3.70 6.52 7.77
N ILE A 68 4.07 7.67 7.23
CA ILE A 68 4.57 8.82 7.97
C ILE A 68 3.92 10.09 7.44
N GLY A 69 4.11 11.20 8.13
CA GLY A 69 3.70 12.53 7.67
C GLY A 69 2.40 13.00 8.29
N SER A 70 1.55 13.63 7.49
CA SER A 70 0.36 14.33 7.94
C SER A 70 -0.67 13.44 8.65
N THR A 71 -1.35 13.98 9.65
CA THR A 71 -2.48 13.31 10.31
C THR A 71 -3.67 13.10 9.38
N THR A 72 -3.69 13.71 8.20
CA THR A 72 -4.72 13.50 7.18
C THR A 72 -4.46 12.29 6.30
N GLY A 73 -3.38 11.54 6.54
CA GLY A 73 -3.00 10.40 5.71
C GLY A 73 -4.09 9.35 5.52
N GLY A 74 -4.88 9.08 6.56
CA GLY A 74 -6.00 8.14 6.45
C GLY A 74 -7.07 8.61 5.49
N MET A 75 -7.42 9.89 5.52
CA MET A 75 -8.38 10.47 4.57
C MET A 75 -7.82 10.45 3.15
N VAL A 76 -6.53 10.67 2.99
CA VAL A 76 -5.87 10.61 1.67
C VAL A 76 -5.99 9.19 1.08
N LEU A 77 -5.76 8.16 1.89
CA LEU A 77 -5.92 6.77 1.43
C LEU A 77 -7.36 6.49 1.00
N TYR A 78 -8.33 6.93 1.80
CA TYR A 78 -9.74 6.78 1.45
C TYR A 78 -10.06 7.49 0.12
N CYS A 79 -9.62 8.74 -0.04
CA CYS A 79 -9.87 9.48 -1.27
C CYS A 79 -9.22 8.82 -2.48
N ALA A 80 -8.00 8.33 -2.36
CA ALA A 80 -7.32 7.62 -3.43
C ALA A 80 -8.12 6.37 -3.85
N LYS A 81 -8.63 5.61 -2.87
CA LYS A 81 -9.47 4.43 -3.15
C LYS A 81 -10.78 4.83 -3.83
N ALA A 82 -11.46 5.86 -3.32
CA ALA A 82 -12.71 6.34 -3.87
C ALA A 82 -12.56 6.81 -5.33
N MET A 83 -11.41 7.39 -5.66
CA MET A 83 -11.08 7.84 -7.01
C MET A 83 -10.48 6.74 -7.89
N LYS A 84 -10.34 5.53 -7.37
CA LYS A 84 -9.71 4.38 -8.05
C LYS A 84 -8.27 4.66 -8.48
N ARG A 85 -7.52 5.36 -7.63
CA ARG A 85 -6.12 5.73 -7.84
C ARG A 85 -5.24 5.16 -6.72
N ASN A 86 -5.60 4.00 -6.21
CA ASN A 86 -4.94 3.32 -5.10
C ASN A 86 -4.15 2.10 -5.58
N PRO A 87 -3.18 1.62 -4.77
CA PRO A 87 -2.60 0.30 -4.99
C PRO A 87 -3.68 -0.80 -4.87
N THR A 88 -3.43 -1.94 -5.46
CA THR A 88 -4.30 -3.11 -5.30
C THR A 88 -4.31 -3.58 -3.84
N CYS A 89 -3.14 -3.58 -3.20
CA CYS A 89 -3.01 -3.91 -1.79
C CYS A 89 -1.85 -3.13 -1.17
N MET A 90 -1.88 -3.01 0.16
CA MET A 90 -0.80 -2.44 0.94
C MET A 90 -0.28 -3.49 1.92
N LEU A 91 1.02 -3.73 1.88
CA LEU A 91 1.68 -4.79 2.64
C LEU A 91 2.75 -4.18 3.54
N PHE A 92 2.48 -4.17 4.83
CA PHE A 92 3.32 -3.52 5.84
C PHE A 92 4.26 -4.53 6.48
N SER A 93 5.55 -4.22 6.55
CA SER A 93 6.51 -5.05 7.29
C SER A 93 6.34 -4.92 8.79
N GLU A 94 5.96 -3.73 9.26
CA GLU A 94 5.74 -3.43 10.66
C GLU A 94 4.24 -3.42 11.00
N HIS A 95 3.91 -3.17 12.26
CA HIS A 95 2.53 -2.93 12.69
C HIS A 95 2.02 -1.67 11.98
N ILE A 96 0.85 -1.75 11.35
CA ILE A 96 0.28 -0.61 10.66
C ILE A 96 0.02 0.55 11.64
N ASP A 97 0.35 1.76 11.23
CA ASP A 97 0.05 2.95 12.03
C ASP A 97 -1.46 3.25 12.03
N SER A 98 -1.91 3.93 13.07
CA SER A 98 -3.35 4.17 13.27
C SER A 98 -4.00 4.98 12.15
N LEU A 99 -3.28 5.91 11.55
CA LEU A 99 -3.81 6.75 10.47
C LEU A 99 -4.04 5.93 9.20
N ALA A 100 -3.07 5.11 8.81
CA ALA A 100 -3.23 4.24 7.66
C ALA A 100 -4.31 3.18 7.90
N CYS A 101 -4.37 2.63 9.10
CA CYS A 101 -5.40 1.68 9.49
C CYS A 101 -6.80 2.30 9.36
N ALA A 102 -7.00 3.50 9.87
CA ALA A 102 -8.27 4.21 9.74
C ALA A 102 -8.66 4.40 8.28
N GLY A 103 -7.72 4.83 7.44
CA GLY A 103 -7.96 5.03 6.02
C GLY A 103 -8.34 3.76 5.28
N ALA A 104 -7.64 2.67 5.57
CA ALA A 104 -7.92 1.36 4.95
C ALA A 104 -9.30 0.84 5.36
N VAL A 105 -9.67 0.98 6.63
CA VAL A 105 -10.99 0.56 7.14
C VAL A 105 -12.11 1.40 6.53
N LEU A 106 -11.95 2.72 6.47
CA LEU A 106 -12.93 3.61 5.83
C LEU A 106 -13.11 3.26 4.36
N ALA A 107 -12.04 2.99 3.66
CA ALA A 107 -12.09 2.58 2.26
C ALA A 107 -12.87 1.27 2.08
N ALA A 108 -12.67 0.32 2.98
CA ALA A 108 -13.39 -0.96 2.94
C ALA A 108 -14.91 -0.79 3.19
N VAL A 109 -15.27 0.13 4.10
CA VAL A 109 -16.67 0.34 4.50
C VAL A 109 -17.43 1.22 3.49
N TRP A 110 -16.79 2.25 2.95
CA TRP A 110 -17.44 3.29 2.16
C TRP A 110 -17.20 3.20 0.66
N THR A 111 -16.43 2.21 0.18
CA THR A 111 -16.24 1.98 -1.25
C THR A 111 -16.71 0.58 -1.64
N ASP A 112 -16.84 0.34 -2.94
CA ASP A 112 -17.39 -0.93 -3.46
C ASP A 112 -16.49 -2.12 -3.21
N GLU A 113 -15.17 -1.92 -3.17
CA GLU A 113 -14.20 -2.99 -3.00
C GLU A 113 -13.17 -2.61 -1.95
N PRO A 114 -12.73 -3.55 -1.11
CA PRO A 114 -11.68 -3.27 -0.14
C PRO A 114 -10.32 -3.13 -0.83
N MET A 115 -9.48 -2.24 -0.29
CA MET A 115 -8.05 -2.26 -0.58
C MET A 115 -7.42 -3.23 0.42
N VAL A 116 -7.05 -4.42 -0.04
CA VAL A 116 -6.51 -5.47 0.82
C VAL A 116 -5.28 -4.95 1.56
N THR A 117 -5.25 -5.11 2.87
CA THR A 117 -4.20 -4.55 3.72
C THR A 117 -3.75 -5.60 4.72
N VAL A 118 -2.45 -5.89 4.74
CA VAL A 118 -1.82 -6.85 5.65
C VAL A 118 -0.67 -6.15 6.35
N ASP A 119 -0.51 -6.36 7.65
CA ASP A 119 0.62 -5.82 8.39
C ASP A 119 1.41 -6.91 9.13
N CYS A 120 2.44 -6.52 9.84
CA CYS A 120 3.28 -7.43 10.63
C CYS A 120 3.93 -8.54 9.79
N LEU A 121 4.23 -8.26 8.51
CA LEU A 121 4.89 -9.24 7.64
C LEU A 121 6.36 -9.46 7.98
N GLY A 122 6.98 -8.50 8.68
CA GLY A 122 8.35 -8.61 9.15
C GLY A 122 9.38 -8.00 8.20
N GLN A 123 10.54 -7.67 8.75
CA GLN A 123 11.63 -7.07 7.98
C GLN A 123 12.16 -8.03 6.91
N GLU A 124 12.12 -9.33 7.17
CA GLU A 124 12.54 -10.35 6.21
C GLU A 124 11.72 -10.27 4.92
N PHE A 125 10.41 -10.01 5.03
CA PHE A 125 9.55 -9.80 3.88
C PHE A 125 10.02 -8.59 3.06
N LEU A 126 10.22 -7.46 3.72
CA LEU A 126 10.61 -6.22 3.06
C LEU A 126 11.99 -6.33 2.40
N ASP A 127 12.91 -7.09 3.01
CA ASP A 127 14.23 -7.32 2.45
C ASP A 127 14.21 -8.28 1.26
N TYR A 128 13.26 -9.20 1.24
CA TYR A 128 13.15 -10.21 0.18
C TYR A 128 12.47 -9.68 -1.07
N VAL A 129 11.36 -8.92 -0.90
CA VAL A 129 10.54 -8.46 -2.02
C VAL A 129 11.25 -7.36 -2.80
N LYS A 130 11.13 -7.41 -4.13
CA LYS A 130 11.71 -6.41 -5.04
C LYS A 130 10.69 -5.98 -6.06
N ASP A 131 10.87 -4.77 -6.59
CA ASP A 131 10.00 -4.23 -7.64
C ASP A 131 9.89 -5.23 -8.79
N GLY A 132 8.67 -5.43 -9.27
CA GLY A 132 8.38 -6.29 -10.39
C GLY A 132 8.07 -7.74 -10.05
N MET A 133 8.29 -8.16 -8.80
CA MET A 133 7.92 -9.51 -8.37
C MET A 133 6.40 -9.65 -8.30
N LYS A 134 5.91 -10.84 -8.62
CA LYS A 134 4.48 -11.13 -8.51
C LYS A 134 4.13 -11.46 -7.06
N ILE A 135 3.08 -10.81 -6.57
CA ILE A 135 2.59 -11.02 -5.21
C ILE A 135 1.15 -11.50 -5.24
N THR A 136 0.87 -12.55 -4.48
CA THR A 136 -0.48 -13.07 -4.27
C THR A 136 -0.80 -13.01 -2.78
N VAL A 137 -1.94 -12.43 -2.44
CA VAL A 137 -2.40 -12.29 -1.05
C VAL A 137 -3.65 -13.14 -0.84
N ASP A 138 -3.66 -13.92 0.22
CA ASP A 138 -4.81 -14.71 0.64
C ASP A 138 -5.56 -14.06 1.80
N ALA A 139 -6.82 -14.44 1.97
CA ALA A 139 -7.71 -13.84 2.96
C ALA A 139 -7.22 -14.03 4.42
N ASP A 140 -6.39 -15.03 4.68
CA ASP A 140 -5.84 -15.30 6.02
C ASP A 140 -4.58 -14.49 6.36
N GLY A 141 -4.14 -13.60 5.44
CA GLY A 141 -2.93 -12.80 5.62
C GLY A 141 -1.66 -13.44 5.09
N THR A 142 -1.76 -14.56 4.38
CA THR A 142 -0.61 -15.18 3.72
C THR A 142 -0.26 -14.41 2.45
N VAL A 143 1.02 -14.04 2.31
CA VAL A 143 1.55 -13.33 1.14
C VAL A 143 2.58 -14.20 0.46
N THR A 144 2.35 -14.53 -0.80
CA THR A 144 3.27 -15.34 -1.62
C THR A 144 3.99 -14.42 -2.60
N VAL A 145 5.30 -14.48 -2.60
CA VAL A 145 6.18 -13.66 -3.46
C VAL A 145 6.89 -14.56 -4.46
N GLU A 146 6.74 -14.29 -5.75
CA GLU A 146 7.37 -15.03 -6.84
C GLU A 146 8.35 -14.20 -7.64
#